data_210b8ae7d58469c72d9a81bae0218f10
#
_entry.id   210b8ae7d58469c72d9a81bae0218f10
#
_cell.length_a   1.000
_cell.length_b   1.000
_cell.length_c   1.000
_cell.angle_alpha   90.00
_cell.angle_beta   90.00
_cell.angle_gamma   90.00
#
_symmetry.space_group_name_H-M   'P 1'
#
loop_
_entity.id
_entity.type
_entity.pdbx_description
1 polymer ?
#
loop_
_entity_poly.entity_id
_entity_poly.type
_entity_poly.pdbx_seq_one_letter_code
_entity_poly.pdbx_strand_id
1 'polypeptide(L)'
;GPVFATGEASWGLSNQWSLYGGAVLAGDYNALAAGAGWDLGVPGTLSADITQSVARIEGERTFQGKSWRLSYSKRFDNADADITFAGYRFSERNYMTMEQYLNARYRNDYSSREKEMYTVTLNKNVADWNTSFNLQYSRQTYWDIRKTDYYTVSVNRYFNVFGL
;
A
#
# COMPACT_ATOMS: atom_id res chain seq x y z
N GLY A 1 -11.36 27.54 -6.31
CA GLY A 1 -10.88 26.18 -6.45
C GLY A 1 -10.64 25.54 -5.10
N PRO A 2 -10.52 24.24 -5.07
CA PRO A 2 -10.30 23.57 -3.78
C PRO A 2 -8.89 23.88 -3.29
N VAL A 3 -8.84 24.34 -2.05
CA VAL A 3 -7.56 24.50 -1.34
C VAL A 3 -7.34 23.20 -0.56
N PHE A 4 -6.18 22.60 -0.71
CA PHE A 4 -5.87 21.44 0.09
C PHE A 4 -4.48 21.54 0.67
N ALA A 5 -4.29 20.90 1.80
CA ALA A 5 -3.01 20.80 2.47
C ALA A 5 -2.74 19.34 2.79
N THR A 6 -1.50 18.90 2.62
CA THR A 6 -1.07 17.57 3.01
C THR A 6 0.13 17.69 3.92
N GLY A 7 0.25 16.77 4.86
CA GLY A 7 1.37 16.73 5.76
C GLY A 7 1.65 15.32 6.20
N GLU A 8 2.91 14.99 6.39
CA GLU A 8 3.35 13.70 6.88
C GLU A 8 4.44 13.92 7.92
N ALA A 9 4.46 13.04 8.92
CA ALA A 9 5.49 13.04 9.93
C ALA A 9 5.80 11.63 10.35
N SER A 10 7.07 11.37 10.68
CA SER A 10 7.48 10.09 11.21
C SER A 10 8.47 10.31 12.34
N TRP A 11 8.38 9.45 13.35
CA TRP A 11 9.23 9.50 14.54
C TRP A 11 9.80 8.14 14.83
N GLY A 12 11.10 8.06 15.03
CA GLY A 12 11.74 6.89 15.57
C GLY A 12 11.68 6.92 17.09
N LEU A 13 10.95 6.01 17.72
CA LEU A 13 10.85 5.92 19.16
C LEU A 13 12.04 5.16 19.76
N SER A 14 12.59 4.24 19.00
CA SER A 14 13.75 3.46 19.38
C SER A 14 14.33 2.85 18.11
N ASN A 15 15.38 2.01 18.26
CA ASN A 15 15.94 1.28 17.13
C ASN A 15 14.97 0.24 16.55
N GLN A 16 13.91 -0.08 17.27
CA GLN A 16 12.96 -1.12 16.87
C GLN A 16 11.60 -0.57 16.50
N TRP A 17 11.21 0.60 17.02
CA TRP A 17 9.88 1.14 16.84
C TRP A 17 9.90 2.49 16.15
N SER A 18 8.98 2.67 15.23
CA SER A 18 8.72 3.96 14.61
C SER A 18 7.24 4.24 14.58
N LEU A 19 6.88 5.52 14.67
CA LEU A 19 5.50 5.98 14.48
C LEU A 19 5.47 6.88 13.25
N TYR A 20 4.37 6.83 12.52
CA TYR A 20 4.17 7.75 11.41
C TYR A 20 2.71 8.19 11.36
N GLY A 21 2.50 9.32 10.73
CA GLY A 21 1.16 9.85 10.58
C GLY A 21 1.11 10.80 9.40
N GLY A 22 -0.10 11.05 8.92
CA GLY A 22 -0.30 11.95 7.82
C GLY A 22 -1.71 12.50 7.81
N ALA A 23 -1.90 13.57 7.06
CA ALA A 23 -3.19 14.21 6.94
C ALA A 23 -3.34 14.81 5.56
N VAL A 24 -4.55 14.75 5.03
CA VAL A 24 -4.96 15.48 3.84
C VAL A 24 -6.16 16.32 4.24
N LEU A 25 -6.09 17.62 4.04
CA LEU A 25 -7.15 18.56 4.38
C LEU A 25 -7.52 19.34 3.12
N ALA A 26 -8.70 19.07 2.61
CA ALA A 26 -9.14 19.65 1.34
C ALA A 26 -10.59 20.18 1.41
N GLY A 27 -11.00 20.61 2.59
CA GLY A 27 -12.37 21.13 2.78
C GLY A 27 -13.40 20.02 2.77
N ASP A 28 -13.85 19.62 1.59
CA ASP A 28 -14.88 18.59 1.46
C ASP A 28 -14.32 17.17 1.51
N TYR A 29 -13.01 17.02 1.44
CA TYR A 29 -12.34 15.75 1.64
C TYR A 29 -11.22 15.92 2.66
N ASN A 30 -11.27 15.10 3.71
CA ASN A 30 -10.24 15.09 4.74
C ASN A 30 -9.89 13.66 5.10
N ALA A 31 -8.62 13.41 5.34
CA ALA A 31 -8.16 12.09 5.74
C ALA A 31 -7.05 12.22 6.77
N LEU A 32 -7.09 11.36 7.77
CA LEU A 32 -6.06 11.27 8.80
C LEU A 32 -5.55 9.84 8.84
N ALA A 33 -4.23 9.70 8.92
CA ALA A 33 -3.59 8.39 8.98
C ALA A 33 -2.61 8.35 10.15
N ALA A 34 -2.54 7.19 10.78
CA ALA A 34 -1.56 6.92 11.82
C ALA A 34 -1.12 5.48 11.73
N GLY A 35 0.15 5.22 12.00
CA GLY A 35 0.67 3.88 11.94
C GLY A 35 1.94 3.71 12.73
N ALA A 36 2.37 2.46 12.84
CA ALA A 36 3.57 2.09 13.56
C ALA A 36 4.32 1.01 12.77
N GLY A 37 5.64 1.08 12.83
CA GLY A 37 6.52 0.06 12.29
C GLY A 37 7.32 -0.57 13.41
N TRP A 38 7.56 -1.87 13.29
CA TRP A 38 8.33 -2.63 14.26
C TRP A 38 9.38 -3.46 13.54
N ASP A 39 10.64 -3.14 13.82
CA ASP A 39 11.77 -3.90 13.30
C ASP A 39 12.03 -5.06 14.24
N LEU A 40 11.73 -6.26 13.77
CA LEU A 40 11.90 -7.49 14.56
C LEU A 40 13.32 -8.04 14.49
N GLY A 41 14.19 -7.39 13.72
CA GLY A 41 15.55 -7.88 13.48
C GLY A 41 15.56 -8.92 12.38
N VAL A 42 16.15 -10.08 12.67
CA VAL A 42 16.25 -11.17 11.69
C VAL A 42 14.89 -11.61 11.14
N PRO A 43 13.83 -11.75 11.95
CA PRO A 43 12.52 -12.11 11.39
C PRO A 43 11.91 -11.10 10.42
N GLY A 44 12.37 -9.86 10.40
CA GLY A 44 11.88 -8.88 9.43
C GLY A 44 11.26 -7.65 10.08
N THR A 45 10.46 -6.94 9.30
CA THR A 45 9.80 -5.70 9.73
C THR A 45 8.29 -5.82 9.54
N LEU A 46 7.55 -5.45 10.56
CA LEU A 46 6.10 -5.44 10.56
C LEU A 46 5.61 -4.01 10.71
N SER A 47 4.61 -3.62 9.93
CA SER A 47 3.99 -2.31 10.08
C SER A 47 2.48 -2.42 9.98
N ALA A 48 1.80 -1.53 10.67
CA ALA A 48 0.34 -1.46 10.64
C ALA A 48 -0.10 -0.01 10.69
N ASP A 49 -1.12 0.33 9.93
CA ASP A 49 -1.68 1.67 9.97
C ASP A 49 -3.18 1.67 9.75
N ILE A 50 -3.78 2.78 10.13
CA ILE A 50 -5.19 3.05 9.94
C ILE A 50 -5.34 4.45 9.35
N THR A 51 -6.23 4.59 8.39
CA THR A 51 -6.57 5.86 7.78
C THR A 51 -8.08 6.06 7.89
N GLN A 52 -8.49 7.24 8.29
CA GLN A 52 -9.90 7.61 8.27
C GLN A 52 -10.11 8.72 7.25
N SER A 53 -11.11 8.56 6.39
CA SER A 53 -11.48 9.56 5.42
C SER A 53 -12.88 10.09 5.71
N VAL A 54 -13.09 11.38 5.41
CA VAL A 54 -14.39 12.03 5.46
C VAL A 54 -14.54 12.78 4.14
N ALA A 55 -15.50 12.35 3.32
CA ALA A 55 -15.74 12.94 2.01
C ALA A 55 -17.17 13.49 1.96
N ARG A 56 -17.30 14.78 1.68
CA ARG A 56 -18.59 15.45 1.55
C ARG A 56 -18.82 15.73 0.07
N ILE A 57 -19.86 15.16 -0.49
CA ILE A 57 -20.23 15.37 -1.87
C ILE A 57 -21.57 16.06 -1.89
N GLU A 58 -21.62 17.22 -2.53
CA GLU A 58 -22.84 18.03 -2.59
C GLU A 58 -23.98 17.25 -3.22
N GLY A 59 -25.14 17.30 -2.57
CA GLY A 59 -26.30 16.54 -3.00
C GLY A 59 -26.31 15.09 -2.55
N GLU A 60 -25.24 14.64 -1.92
CA GLU A 60 -25.09 13.29 -1.42
C GLU A 60 -24.80 13.29 0.07
N ARG A 61 -24.82 12.10 0.66
CA ARG A 61 -24.45 11.97 2.06
C ARG A 61 -22.93 12.12 2.24
N THR A 62 -22.53 12.37 3.48
CA THR A 62 -21.13 12.34 3.85
C THR A 62 -20.64 10.91 3.92
N PHE A 63 -19.53 10.61 3.26
CA PHE A 63 -18.92 9.29 3.27
C PHE A 63 -17.77 9.29 4.29
N GLN A 64 -17.93 8.51 5.34
CA GLN A 64 -16.91 8.32 6.37
C GLN A 64 -16.52 6.86 6.40
N GLY A 65 -15.23 6.60 6.40
CA GLY A 65 -14.77 5.23 6.47
C GLY A 65 -13.33 5.14 6.90
N LYS A 66 -12.93 3.94 7.25
CA LYS A 66 -11.57 3.63 7.68
C LYS A 66 -10.96 2.58 6.78
N SER A 67 -9.66 2.65 6.65
CA SER A 67 -8.87 1.65 5.95
C SER A 67 -7.75 1.20 6.88
N TRP A 68 -7.55 -0.11 6.98
CA TRP A 68 -6.48 -0.70 7.79
C TRP A 68 -5.50 -1.38 6.86
N ARG A 69 -4.22 -1.23 7.15
CA ARG A 69 -3.17 -1.87 6.38
C ARG A 69 -2.19 -2.57 7.32
N LEU A 70 -1.80 -3.78 6.95
CA LEU A 70 -0.77 -4.54 7.64
C LEU A 70 0.26 -4.96 6.60
N SER A 71 1.53 -4.72 6.88
CA SER A 71 2.62 -5.04 5.96
C SER A 71 3.74 -5.76 6.69
N TYR A 72 4.33 -6.73 6.01
CA TYR A 72 5.48 -7.47 6.52
C TYR A 72 6.52 -7.56 5.42
N SER A 73 7.77 -7.31 5.78
CA SER A 73 8.87 -7.47 4.86
C SER A 73 10.05 -8.14 5.55
N LYS A 74 10.77 -8.97 4.81
CA LYS A 74 11.95 -9.64 5.32
C LYS A 74 13.01 -9.72 4.23
N ARG A 75 14.22 -9.41 4.59
CA ARG A 75 15.38 -9.54 3.72
C ARG A 75 16.18 -10.77 4.13
N PHE A 76 16.50 -11.61 3.15
CA PHE A 76 17.27 -12.85 3.37
C PHE A 76 18.69 -12.65 2.86
N ASP A 77 19.60 -12.27 3.74
CA ASP A 77 20.98 -11.96 3.32
C ASP A 77 21.78 -13.19 2.94
N ASN A 78 21.50 -14.32 3.55
CA ASN A 78 22.31 -15.53 3.40
C ASN A 78 21.97 -16.33 2.13
N ALA A 79 20.88 -16.03 1.47
CA ALA A 79 20.41 -16.82 0.32
C ALA A 79 20.40 -16.02 -0.97
N ASP A 80 21.07 -14.86 -1.00
CA ASP A 80 20.95 -13.90 -2.12
C ASP A 80 19.50 -13.60 -2.47
N ALA A 81 18.60 -13.91 -1.56
CA ALA A 81 17.20 -13.57 -1.69
C ALA A 81 16.99 -12.26 -0.98
N ASP A 82 16.39 -11.32 -1.65
CA ASP A 82 16.46 -9.98 -1.16
C ASP A 82 15.27 -9.60 -0.31
N ILE A 83 14.07 -9.60 -0.85
CA ILE A 83 12.94 -9.07 -0.12
C ILE A 83 11.74 -9.96 -0.34
N THR A 84 11.13 -10.40 0.75
CA THR A 84 9.78 -10.92 0.77
C THR A 84 8.90 -9.85 1.37
N PHE A 85 7.87 -9.46 0.64
CA PHE A 85 6.89 -8.48 1.09
C PHE A 85 5.52 -9.12 1.06
N ALA A 86 4.78 -8.99 2.16
CA ALA A 86 3.39 -9.41 2.22
C ALA A 86 2.58 -8.26 2.80
N GLY A 87 1.51 -7.91 2.13
CA GLY A 87 0.67 -6.81 2.55
C GLY A 87 -0.81 -7.19 2.51
N TYR A 88 -1.54 -6.65 3.44
CA TYR A 88 -2.98 -6.80 3.51
C TYR A 88 -3.60 -5.45 3.78
N ARG A 89 -4.64 -5.11 3.05
CA ARG A 89 -5.39 -3.88 3.25
C ARG A 89 -6.89 -4.19 3.24
N PHE A 90 -7.58 -3.64 4.22
CA PHE A 90 -9.04 -3.69 4.29
C PHE A 90 -9.57 -2.25 4.34
N SER A 91 -10.57 -1.97 3.53
CA SER A 91 -11.20 -0.65 3.50
C SER A 91 -12.69 -0.79 3.69
N GLU A 92 -13.25 0.03 4.57
CA GLU A 92 -14.70 0.09 4.75
C GLU A 92 -15.39 0.59 3.49
N ARG A 93 -16.67 0.26 3.34
CA ARG A 93 -17.42 0.61 2.12
C ARG A 93 -17.41 2.10 1.82
N ASN A 94 -17.49 2.93 2.85
CA ASN A 94 -17.56 4.38 2.68
C ASN A 94 -16.19 5.06 2.71
N TYR A 95 -15.11 4.28 2.83
CA TYR A 95 -13.77 4.83 2.73
C TYR A 95 -13.49 5.26 1.29
N MET A 96 -12.94 6.45 1.13
CA MET A 96 -12.54 6.96 -0.17
C MET A 96 -11.13 7.50 -0.11
N THR A 97 -10.34 7.18 -1.14
CA THR A 97 -9.09 7.89 -1.39
C THR A 97 -9.41 9.23 -2.04
N MET A 98 -8.41 10.12 -2.10
CA MET A 98 -8.59 11.41 -2.78
C MET A 98 -9.04 11.22 -4.24
N GLU A 99 -8.44 10.26 -4.93
CA GLU A 99 -8.80 9.96 -6.31
C GLU A 99 -10.25 9.48 -6.43
N GLN A 100 -10.68 8.59 -5.55
CA GLN A 100 -12.06 8.10 -5.54
C GLN A 100 -13.05 9.21 -5.23
N TYR A 101 -12.68 10.12 -4.32
CA TYR A 101 -13.48 11.28 -4.02
C TYR A 101 -13.65 12.20 -5.24
N LEU A 102 -12.56 12.49 -5.95
CA LEU A 102 -12.62 13.34 -7.14
C LEU A 102 -13.45 12.71 -8.24
N ASN A 103 -13.34 11.41 -8.44
CA ASN A 103 -14.15 10.71 -9.42
C ASN A 103 -15.63 10.75 -9.07
N ALA A 104 -15.97 10.58 -7.79
CA ALA A 104 -17.36 10.65 -7.35
C ALA A 104 -17.93 12.06 -7.49
N ARG A 105 -17.15 13.07 -7.14
CA ARG A 105 -17.61 14.46 -7.15
C ARG A 105 -17.77 15.03 -8.56
N TYR A 106 -16.78 14.78 -9.43
CA TYR A 106 -16.72 15.43 -10.74
C TYR A 106 -17.20 14.54 -11.87
N ARG A 107 -17.17 13.23 -11.71
CA ARG A 107 -17.58 12.28 -12.74
C ARG A 107 -18.79 11.45 -12.33
N ASN A 108 -19.26 11.63 -11.10
CA ASN A 108 -20.34 10.85 -10.51
C ASN A 108 -20.06 9.34 -10.58
N ASP A 109 -18.78 8.98 -10.46
CA ASP A 109 -18.31 7.61 -10.55
C ASP A 109 -18.01 7.08 -9.15
N TYR A 110 -18.84 6.14 -8.70
CA TYR A 110 -18.70 5.49 -7.40
C TYR A 110 -18.19 4.07 -7.52
N SER A 111 -17.79 3.68 -8.71
CA SER A 111 -17.21 2.36 -8.93
C SER A 111 -15.80 2.29 -8.37
N SER A 112 -15.23 1.10 -8.30
CA SER A 112 -13.83 0.91 -7.90
C SER A 112 -13.54 1.15 -6.42
N ARG A 113 -14.54 1.06 -5.55
CA ARG A 113 -14.29 1.10 -4.11
C ARG A 113 -13.79 -0.26 -3.64
N GLU A 114 -12.52 -0.28 -3.25
CA GLU A 114 -11.84 -1.49 -2.87
C GLU A 114 -12.29 -1.96 -1.49
N LYS A 115 -12.39 -3.25 -1.31
CA LYS A 115 -12.69 -3.86 -0.01
C LYS A 115 -11.45 -4.44 0.61
N GLU A 116 -10.78 -5.34 -0.08
CA GLU A 116 -9.60 -6.01 0.43
C GLU A 116 -8.54 -6.07 -0.65
N MET A 117 -7.29 -6.02 -0.24
CA MET A 117 -6.16 -6.19 -1.12
C MET A 117 -5.10 -7.04 -0.43
N TYR A 118 -4.71 -8.12 -1.06
CA TYR A 118 -3.62 -8.98 -0.62
C TYR A 118 -2.49 -8.85 -1.62
N THR A 119 -1.27 -8.67 -1.14
CA THR A 119 -0.10 -8.58 -2.00
C THR A 119 1.02 -9.42 -1.42
N VAL A 120 1.66 -10.24 -2.25
CA VAL A 120 2.85 -10.99 -1.88
C VAL A 120 3.87 -10.79 -2.98
N THR A 121 5.08 -10.38 -2.60
CA THR A 121 6.17 -10.13 -3.54
C THR A 121 7.41 -10.86 -3.05
N LEU A 122 8.02 -11.62 -3.93
CA LEU A 122 9.28 -12.33 -3.67
C LEU A 122 10.30 -11.89 -4.70
N ASN A 123 11.47 -11.48 -4.24
CA ASN A 123 12.59 -11.12 -5.10
C ASN A 123 13.79 -11.97 -4.73
N LYS A 124 14.46 -12.53 -5.72
CA LYS A 124 15.68 -13.31 -5.51
C LYS A 124 16.69 -12.98 -6.59
N ASN A 125 17.90 -12.67 -6.16
CA ASN A 125 19.03 -12.50 -7.05
C ASN A 125 19.93 -13.74 -6.98
N VAL A 126 20.24 -14.31 -8.14
CA VAL A 126 21.20 -15.39 -8.24
C VAL A 126 22.44 -14.81 -8.92
N ALA A 127 23.43 -14.45 -8.10
CA ALA A 127 24.62 -13.74 -8.58
C ALA A 127 25.42 -14.58 -9.58
N ASP A 128 25.55 -15.89 -9.33
CA ASP A 128 26.29 -16.78 -10.19
C ASP A 128 25.71 -16.88 -11.60
N TRP A 129 24.45 -16.56 -11.74
CA TRP A 129 23.75 -16.63 -13.04
C TRP A 129 23.49 -15.26 -13.64
N ASN A 130 23.87 -14.18 -12.93
CA ASN A 130 23.49 -12.82 -13.30
C ASN A 130 22.00 -12.71 -13.58
N THR A 131 21.19 -13.38 -12.77
CA THR A 131 19.76 -13.50 -12.99
C THR A 131 19.02 -13.06 -11.73
N SER A 132 17.98 -12.27 -11.91
CA SER A 132 17.07 -11.92 -10.83
C SER A 132 15.67 -12.42 -11.14
N PHE A 133 15.00 -12.91 -10.12
CA PHE A 133 13.64 -13.41 -10.20
C PHE A 133 12.74 -12.51 -9.36
N ASN A 134 11.61 -12.15 -9.93
CA ASN A 134 10.57 -11.40 -9.23
C ASN A 134 9.24 -12.12 -9.41
N LEU A 135 8.61 -12.45 -8.30
CA LEU A 135 7.29 -13.06 -8.29
C LEU A 135 6.37 -12.16 -7.50
N GLN A 136 5.26 -11.79 -8.10
CA GLN A 136 4.26 -10.95 -7.45
C GLN A 136 2.89 -11.57 -7.62
N TYR A 137 2.15 -11.65 -6.53
CA TYR A 137 0.75 -12.04 -6.51
C TYR A 137 -0.05 -10.92 -5.84
N SER A 138 -1.15 -10.55 -6.45
CA SER A 138 -2.04 -9.53 -5.89
C SER A 138 -3.48 -9.93 -6.12
N ARG A 139 -4.29 -9.82 -5.09
CA ARG A 139 -5.72 -10.08 -5.17
C ARG A 139 -6.46 -8.89 -4.60
N GLN A 140 -7.40 -8.36 -5.39
CA GLN A 140 -8.25 -7.26 -4.97
C GLN A 140 -9.70 -7.70 -4.98
N THR A 141 -10.43 -7.33 -3.93
CA THR A 141 -11.88 -7.48 -3.90
C THR A 141 -12.49 -6.09 -3.75
N TYR A 142 -13.70 -5.95 -4.22
CA TYR A 142 -14.42 -4.68 -4.22
C TYR A 142 -15.73 -4.85 -3.47
N TRP A 143 -16.30 -3.74 -3.04
CA TRP A 143 -17.61 -3.77 -2.39
C TRP A 143 -18.74 -4.13 -3.34
N ASP A 144 -18.56 -3.95 -4.63
CA ASP A 144 -19.40 -4.61 -5.61
C ASP A 144 -18.91 -6.07 -5.77
N ILE A 145 -19.46 -6.82 -6.71
CA ILE A 145 -19.22 -8.26 -6.79
C ILE A 145 -17.90 -8.61 -7.49
N ARG A 146 -17.14 -7.61 -7.93
CA ARG A 146 -15.92 -7.86 -8.71
C ARG A 146 -14.78 -8.37 -7.84
N LYS A 147 -14.05 -9.32 -8.38
CA LYS A 147 -12.79 -9.80 -7.82
C LYS A 147 -11.75 -9.80 -8.92
N THR A 148 -10.55 -9.41 -8.59
CA THR A 148 -9.46 -9.38 -9.57
C THR A 148 -8.22 -10.02 -8.96
N ASP A 149 -7.68 -11.01 -9.63
CA ASP A 149 -6.44 -11.67 -9.25
C ASP A 149 -5.37 -11.36 -10.29
N TYR A 150 -4.21 -10.91 -9.84
CA TYR A 150 -3.08 -10.62 -10.71
C TYR A 150 -1.90 -11.48 -10.29
N TYR A 151 -1.29 -12.12 -11.28
CA TYR A 151 -0.07 -12.87 -11.08
C TYR A 151 0.98 -12.32 -12.04
N THR A 152 2.11 -11.91 -11.51
CA THR A 152 3.21 -11.40 -12.33
C THR A 152 4.46 -12.16 -11.97
N VAL A 153 5.11 -12.72 -12.98
CA VAL A 153 6.41 -13.37 -12.82
C VAL A 153 7.36 -12.68 -13.79
N SER A 154 8.46 -12.17 -13.24
CA SER A 154 9.48 -11.50 -14.03
C SER A 154 10.82 -12.19 -13.81
N VAL A 155 11.55 -12.42 -14.89
CA VAL A 155 12.91 -12.96 -14.83
C VAL A 155 13.78 -12.04 -15.64
N ASN A 156 14.79 -11.47 -14.98
CA ASN A 156 15.74 -10.57 -15.62
C ASN A 156 17.12 -11.20 -15.56
N ARG A 157 17.80 -11.25 -16.69
CA ARG A 157 19.14 -11.78 -16.75
C ARG A 157 20.06 -10.76 -17.41
N TYR A 158 21.18 -10.49 -16.73
CA TYR A 158 22.17 -9.54 -17.23
C TYR A 158 23.31 -10.30 -17.88
N PHE A 159 23.65 -9.88 -19.09
CA PHE A 159 24.74 -10.50 -19.87
C PHE A 159 25.94 -9.55 -19.88
N ASN A 160 27.11 -10.11 -19.57
CA ASN A 160 28.37 -9.39 -19.76
C ASN A 160 28.90 -9.72 -21.13
N VAL A 161 28.73 -8.81 -22.10
CA VAL A 161 29.05 -9.05 -23.49
C VAL A 161 30.55 -9.20 -23.74
N PHE A 162 31.37 -8.59 -22.90
CA PHE A 162 32.83 -8.64 -23.07
C PHE A 162 33.53 -9.35 -21.93
N GLY A 163 32.83 -10.21 -21.20
CA GLY A 163 33.39 -10.86 -20.03
C GLY A 163 33.65 -9.96 -18.88
N LEU A 164 33.03 -8.80 -18.87
CA LEU A 164 33.18 -7.78 -17.84
C LEU A 164 32.24 -7.98 -16.69
#